data_5e976cc14e06dedc2b488c74cbd9ba68
#
_entry.id   5e976cc14e06dedc2b488c74cbd9ba68
#
_cell.length_a   1.000
_cell.length_b   1.000
_cell.length_c   1.000
_cell.angle_alpha   90.00
_cell.angle_beta   90.00
_cell.angle_gamma   90.00
#
_symmetry.space_group_name_H-M   'P 1'
#
loop_
_entity.id
_entity.type
_entity.pdbx_description
1 polymer ?
#
loop_
_entity_poly.entity_id
_entity_poly.type
_entity_poly.pdbx_seq_one_letter_code
_entity_poly.pdbx_strand_id
1 'polypeptide(L)'
;MADIYLTKTFLGFAARERISDATIVKAAREMQNQLYDASLGGCIYKKRIARTGVGKRGGYRVPIVFRDEERLFFMRGFAKSERENISTDELQGLKHLAALYLDYSSFRLYQLANNKELRRLSDE
;
A
#
# COMPACT_ATOMS: atom_id res chain seq x y z
N MET A 1 -3.60 16.78 -2.52
CA MET A 1 -3.62 15.61 -1.62
C MET A 1 -3.88 14.34 -2.38
N ALA A 2 -3.20 13.27 -2.05
CA ALA A 2 -3.40 12.01 -2.74
C ALA A 2 -4.59 11.24 -2.18
N ASP A 3 -5.25 10.51 -3.06
CA ASP A 3 -6.25 9.53 -2.64
C ASP A 3 -5.53 8.24 -2.26
N ILE A 4 -5.91 7.69 -1.13
CA ILE A 4 -5.33 6.46 -0.60
C ILE A 4 -6.33 5.34 -0.79
N TYR A 5 -5.90 4.25 -1.44
CA TYR A 5 -6.74 3.08 -1.68
C TYR A 5 -6.12 1.86 -1.02
N LEU A 6 -6.95 1.06 -0.38
CA LEU A 6 -6.53 -0.16 0.31
C LEU A 6 -7.20 -1.35 -0.38
N THR A 7 -6.39 -2.30 -0.84
CA THR A 7 -6.93 -3.52 -1.45
C THR A 7 -7.52 -4.43 -0.39
N LYS A 8 -8.35 -5.38 -0.80
CA LYS A 8 -8.89 -6.38 0.14
C LYS A 8 -7.78 -7.16 0.84
N THR A 9 -6.74 -7.51 0.10
CA THR A 9 -5.60 -8.24 0.67
C THR A 9 -4.93 -7.43 1.75
N PHE A 10 -4.69 -6.14 1.50
CA PHE A 10 -4.10 -5.27 2.51
C PHE A 10 -5.03 -5.07 3.70
N LEU A 11 -6.33 -4.91 3.46
CA LEU A 11 -7.31 -4.73 4.54
C LEU A 11 -7.31 -5.93 5.49
N GLY A 12 -7.24 -7.15 4.94
CA GLY A 12 -7.15 -8.35 5.76
C GLY A 12 -5.89 -8.36 6.62
N PHE A 13 -4.78 -7.99 6.05
CA PHE A 13 -3.51 -7.88 6.77
C PHE A 13 -3.61 -6.81 7.88
N ALA A 14 -4.10 -5.62 7.54
CA ALA A 14 -4.21 -4.51 8.49
C ALA A 14 -5.14 -4.87 9.66
N ALA A 15 -6.22 -5.59 9.40
CA ALA A 15 -7.13 -6.03 10.44
C ALA A 15 -6.46 -7.02 11.39
N ARG A 16 -5.76 -8.02 10.85
CA ARG A 16 -5.05 -9.01 11.67
C ARG A 16 -3.98 -8.37 12.54
N GLU A 17 -3.26 -7.41 11.96
CA GLU A 17 -2.13 -6.76 12.65
C GLU A 17 -2.54 -5.51 13.41
N ARG A 18 -3.83 -5.16 13.37
CA ARG A 18 -4.38 -3.99 14.07
C ARG A 18 -3.69 -2.68 13.67
N ILE A 19 -3.46 -2.52 12.39
CA ILE A 19 -2.87 -1.29 11.85
C ILE A 19 -3.99 -0.26 11.71
N SER A 20 -3.83 0.88 12.37
CA SER A 20 -4.84 1.94 12.37
C SER A 20 -4.82 2.76 11.08
N ASP A 21 -5.94 3.41 10.78
CA ASP A 21 -6.02 4.34 9.65
C ASP A 21 -4.99 5.47 9.79
N ALA A 22 -4.76 5.94 11.00
CA ALA A 22 -3.76 6.99 11.25
C ALA A 22 -2.35 6.54 10.85
N THR A 23 -2.01 5.29 11.12
CA THR A 23 -0.72 4.73 10.71
C THR A 23 -0.61 4.65 9.19
N ILE A 24 -1.68 4.24 8.53
CA ILE A 24 -1.73 4.16 7.07
C ILE A 24 -1.58 5.55 6.44
N VAL A 25 -2.31 6.53 6.96
CA VAL A 25 -2.23 7.92 6.47
C VAL A 25 -0.81 8.47 6.65
N LYS A 26 -0.19 8.19 7.79
CA LYS A 26 1.20 8.62 8.03
C LYS A 26 2.14 8.01 6.99
N ALA A 27 2.00 6.72 6.71
CA ALA A 27 2.82 6.05 5.69
C ALA A 27 2.59 6.68 4.31
N ALA A 28 1.35 7.01 3.97
CA ALA A 28 1.02 7.65 2.71
C ALA A 28 1.69 9.03 2.59
N ARG A 29 1.68 9.81 3.66
CA ARG A 29 2.37 11.11 3.67
C ARG A 29 3.88 10.96 3.50
N GLU A 30 4.44 9.95 4.15
CA GLU A 30 5.87 9.65 3.98
C GLU A 30 6.19 9.28 2.53
N MET A 31 5.31 8.50 1.88
CA MET A 31 5.46 8.17 0.47
C MET A 31 5.46 9.43 -0.41
N GLN A 32 4.57 10.37 -0.14
CA GLN A 32 4.50 11.64 -0.88
C GLN A 32 5.77 12.48 -0.70
N ASN A 33 6.46 12.31 0.40
CA ASN A 33 7.75 12.95 0.67
C ASN A 33 8.93 12.07 0.23
N GLN A 34 8.65 11.03 -0.56
CA GLN A 34 9.64 10.10 -1.10
C GLN A 34 10.43 9.34 -0.04
N LEU A 35 9.80 9.13 1.11
CA LEU A 35 10.39 8.37 2.22
C LEU A 35 9.96 6.90 2.12
N TYR A 36 10.47 6.22 1.13
CA TYR A 36 10.27 4.78 0.94
C TYR A 36 11.62 4.08 0.95
N ASP A 37 11.62 2.76 1.08
CA ASP A 37 12.86 2.00 1.28
C ASP A 37 13.50 1.57 -0.03
N ALA A 38 12.69 1.27 -1.03
CA ALA A 38 13.22 0.84 -2.33
C ALA A 38 12.13 0.95 -3.41
N SER A 39 12.57 1.19 -4.64
CA SER A 39 11.70 1.07 -5.80
C SER A 39 11.83 -0.34 -6.36
N LEU A 40 10.69 -0.97 -6.62
CA LEU A 40 10.64 -2.34 -7.15
C LEU A 40 10.31 -2.36 -8.65
N GLY A 41 10.18 -1.17 -9.26
CA GLY A 41 9.77 -1.02 -10.65
C GLY A 41 8.25 -1.01 -10.79
N GLY A 42 7.74 -0.58 -11.95
CA GLY A 42 6.29 -0.53 -12.20
C GLY A 42 5.51 0.37 -11.26
N CYS A 43 6.14 1.40 -10.73
CA CYS A 43 5.56 2.32 -9.76
C CYS A 43 5.24 1.64 -8.43
N ILE A 44 5.92 0.54 -8.12
CA ILE A 44 5.76 -0.17 -6.86
C ILE A 44 6.96 0.15 -5.97
N TYR A 45 6.67 0.52 -4.73
CA TYR A 45 7.69 0.88 -3.76
C TYR A 45 7.54 0.04 -2.50
N LYS A 46 8.68 -0.34 -1.92
CA LYS A 46 8.69 -1.05 -0.65
C LYS A 46 8.71 -0.03 0.48
N LYS A 47 7.73 -0.09 1.35
CA LYS A 47 7.59 0.83 2.47
C LYS A 47 7.61 0.05 3.78
N ARG A 48 8.43 0.49 4.72
CA ARG A 48 8.42 -0.05 6.08
C ARG A 48 7.38 0.70 6.89
N ILE A 49 6.60 -0.06 7.67
CA ILE A 49 5.64 0.52 8.60
C ILE A 49 5.99 0.00 9.98
N ALA A 50 6.08 0.92 10.95
CA ALA A 50 6.43 0.57 12.31
C ALA A 50 5.35 -0.31 12.94
N ARG A 51 5.80 -1.29 13.73
CA ARG A 51 4.94 -2.10 14.57
C ARG A 51 5.09 -1.59 16.00
N THR A 52 3.99 -1.49 16.73
CA THR A 52 4.01 -1.01 18.11
C THR A 52 5.04 -1.80 18.94
N GLY A 53 5.98 -1.08 19.53
CA GLY A 53 7.01 -1.66 20.38
C GLY A 53 8.21 -2.24 19.64
N VAL A 54 8.22 -2.28 18.32
CA VAL A 54 9.29 -2.91 17.54
C VAL A 54 10.01 -1.95 16.60
N GLY A 55 9.37 -0.82 16.26
CA GLY A 55 9.91 0.16 15.32
C GLY A 55 9.85 -0.32 13.87
N LYS A 56 10.35 0.52 12.95
CA LYS A 56 10.25 0.23 11.51
C LYS A 56 11.10 -0.94 11.07
N ARG A 57 12.25 -1.17 11.69
CA ARG A 57 13.14 -2.26 11.31
C ARG A 57 12.54 -3.64 11.55
N GLY A 58 11.85 -3.79 12.67
CA GLY A 58 11.20 -5.05 13.03
C GLY A 58 9.72 -5.09 12.66
N GLY A 59 9.24 -4.06 11.96
CA GLY A 59 7.82 -3.92 11.67
C GLY A 59 7.37 -4.65 10.42
N TYR A 60 6.58 -3.94 9.62
CA TYR A 60 5.95 -4.50 8.43
C TYR A 60 6.61 -4.01 7.16
N ARG A 61 6.49 -4.81 6.11
CA ARG A 61 6.89 -4.46 4.75
C ARG A 61 5.64 -4.40 3.90
N VAL A 62 5.41 -3.27 3.23
CA VAL A 62 4.20 -3.06 2.44
C VAL A 62 4.57 -2.58 1.05
N PRO A 63 4.26 -3.34 -0.01
CA PRO A 63 4.34 -2.81 -1.37
C PRO A 63 3.22 -1.80 -1.60
N ILE A 64 3.60 -0.61 -2.06
CA ILE A 64 2.66 0.48 -2.35
C ILE A 64 2.84 0.91 -3.79
N VAL A 65 1.73 1.01 -4.52
CA VAL A 65 1.72 1.57 -5.87
C VAL A 65 1.52 3.07 -5.75
N PHE A 66 2.39 3.85 -6.38
CA PHE A 66 2.37 5.30 -6.25
C PHE A 66 2.89 5.94 -7.54
N ARG A 67 2.11 6.84 -8.12
CA ARG A 67 2.51 7.60 -9.31
C ARG A 67 1.86 8.99 -9.28
N ASP A 68 2.68 10.00 -9.64
CA ASP A 68 2.24 11.39 -9.85
C ASP A 68 1.57 12.05 -8.65
N GLU A 69 1.86 11.55 -7.45
CA GLU A 69 1.36 12.10 -6.18
C GLU A 69 -0.16 12.16 -6.05
N GLU A 70 -0.89 11.52 -6.96
CA GLU A 70 -2.35 11.56 -6.96
C GLU A 70 -2.99 10.36 -6.26
N ARG A 71 -2.42 9.17 -6.42
CA ARG A 71 -3.03 7.93 -5.94
C ARG A 71 -1.99 7.03 -5.33
N LEU A 72 -2.34 6.49 -4.17
CA LEU A 72 -1.54 5.44 -3.52
C LEU A 72 -2.43 4.22 -3.33
N PHE A 73 -1.88 3.05 -3.65
CA PHE A 73 -2.57 1.79 -3.45
C PHE A 73 -1.72 0.92 -2.53
N PHE A 74 -2.23 0.64 -1.34
CA PHE A 74 -1.59 -0.28 -0.41
C PHE A 74 -2.01 -1.68 -0.83
N MET A 75 -1.07 -2.46 -1.36
CA MET A 75 -1.37 -3.69 -2.08
C MET A 75 -1.48 -4.90 -1.18
N ARG A 76 -0.54 -5.06 -0.25
CA ARG A 76 -0.51 -6.16 0.69
C ARG A 76 0.48 -5.81 1.79
N GLY A 77 0.65 -6.71 2.75
CA GLY A 77 1.64 -6.50 3.79
C GLY A 77 2.11 -7.82 4.36
N PHE A 78 3.27 -7.82 4.96
CA PHE A 78 3.78 -8.96 5.68
C PHE A 78 4.71 -8.49 6.79
N ALA A 79 4.81 -9.27 7.84
CA ALA A 79 5.71 -8.98 8.94
C ALA A 79 7.13 -9.39 8.54
N LYS A 80 8.12 -8.61 8.95
CA LYS A 80 9.52 -8.96 8.71
C LYS A 80 9.87 -10.32 9.32
N SER A 81 9.23 -10.66 10.43
CA SER A 81 9.45 -11.95 11.10
C SER A 81 9.02 -13.13 10.23
N GLU A 82 8.13 -12.91 9.27
CA GLU A 82 7.68 -13.96 8.37
C GLU A 82 8.58 -14.06 7.15
N ARG A 83 8.93 -12.91 6.57
CA ARG A 83 9.86 -12.84 5.44
C ARG A 83 10.30 -11.40 5.21
N GLU A 84 11.40 -11.23 4.52
CA GLU A 84 12.01 -9.92 4.24
C GLU A 84 11.51 -9.31 2.94
N ASN A 85 11.32 -10.12 1.91
CA ASN A 85 10.99 -9.64 0.57
C ASN A 85 9.88 -10.47 -0.07
N ILE A 86 9.19 -9.87 -1.03
CA ILE A 86 8.25 -10.61 -1.87
C ILE A 86 9.04 -11.40 -2.92
N SER A 87 8.46 -12.51 -3.37
CA SER A 87 9.09 -13.32 -4.41
C SER A 87 8.99 -12.63 -5.78
N THR A 88 9.77 -13.11 -6.74
CA THR A 88 9.73 -12.61 -8.10
C THR A 88 8.34 -12.79 -8.72
N ASP A 89 7.71 -13.94 -8.50
CA ASP A 89 6.36 -14.21 -9.02
C ASP A 89 5.33 -13.28 -8.42
N GLU A 90 5.40 -13.05 -7.10
CA GLU A 90 4.51 -12.11 -6.44
C GLU A 90 4.69 -10.69 -6.99
N LEU A 91 5.92 -10.29 -7.21
CA LEU A 91 6.21 -8.97 -7.76
C LEU A 91 5.63 -8.82 -9.17
N GLN A 92 5.74 -9.85 -10.01
CA GLN A 92 5.15 -9.83 -11.35
C GLN A 92 3.64 -9.66 -11.27
N GLY A 93 2.99 -10.40 -10.38
CA GLY A 93 1.55 -10.26 -10.16
C GLY A 93 1.16 -8.86 -9.70
N LEU A 94 1.94 -8.28 -8.78
CA LEU A 94 1.70 -6.91 -8.32
C LEU A 94 1.89 -5.89 -9.44
N LYS A 95 2.86 -6.09 -10.31
CA LYS A 95 3.07 -5.19 -11.46
C LYS A 95 1.87 -5.20 -12.41
N HIS A 96 1.26 -6.35 -12.63
CA HIS A 96 0.04 -6.43 -13.43
C HIS A 96 -1.11 -5.67 -12.79
N LEU A 97 -1.32 -5.87 -11.49
CA LEU A 97 -2.36 -5.15 -10.76
C LEU A 97 -2.10 -3.65 -10.72
N ALA A 98 -0.83 -3.26 -10.52
CA ALA A 98 -0.46 -1.85 -10.50
C ALA A 98 -0.81 -1.17 -11.82
N ALA A 99 -0.50 -1.81 -12.94
CA ALA A 99 -0.81 -1.28 -14.26
C ALA A 99 -2.31 -1.06 -14.42
N LEU A 100 -3.13 -2.01 -13.96
CA LEU A 100 -4.59 -1.88 -14.00
C LEU A 100 -5.07 -0.72 -13.14
N TYR A 101 -4.64 -0.67 -11.88
CA TYR A 101 -5.09 0.39 -10.97
C TYR A 101 -4.68 1.78 -11.43
N LEU A 102 -3.47 1.92 -11.94
CA LEU A 102 -2.97 3.21 -12.42
C LEU A 102 -3.70 3.67 -13.69
N ASP A 103 -4.25 2.74 -14.46
CA ASP A 103 -4.98 3.05 -15.68
C ASP A 103 -6.47 3.32 -15.44
N TYR A 104 -7.01 2.96 -14.28
CA TYR A 104 -8.42 3.16 -13.99
C TYR A 104 -8.78 4.64 -13.89
N SER A 105 -9.96 4.97 -14.45
CA SER A 105 -10.53 6.31 -14.29
C SER A 105 -10.94 6.52 -12.84
N SER A 106 -11.12 7.79 -12.46
CA SER A 106 -11.63 8.13 -11.13
C SER A 106 -13.01 7.50 -10.90
N PHE A 107 -13.83 7.45 -11.96
CA PHE A 107 -15.15 6.82 -11.87
C PHE A 107 -15.04 5.32 -11.58
N ARG A 108 -14.11 4.63 -12.25
CA ARG A 108 -13.92 3.20 -12.01
C ARG A 108 -13.45 2.94 -10.59
N LEU A 109 -12.54 3.76 -10.08
CA LEU A 109 -12.08 3.64 -8.70
C LEU A 109 -13.21 3.89 -7.71
N TYR A 110 -14.08 4.86 -8.01
CA TYR A 110 -15.27 5.12 -7.20
C TYR A 110 -16.18 3.87 -7.16
N GLN A 111 -16.41 3.22 -8.31
CA GLN A 111 -17.20 2.00 -8.36
C GLN A 111 -16.59 0.89 -7.52
N LEU A 112 -15.26 0.69 -7.61
CA LEU A 112 -14.57 -0.33 -6.84
C LEU A 112 -14.67 -0.07 -5.34
N ALA A 113 -14.56 1.19 -4.94
CA ALA A 113 -14.71 1.55 -3.52
C ALA A 113 -16.16 1.34 -3.05
N ASN A 114 -17.13 1.69 -3.91
CA ASN A 114 -18.54 1.54 -3.59
C ASN A 114 -18.94 0.07 -3.46
N ASN A 115 -18.31 -0.80 -4.27
CA ASN A 115 -18.53 -2.25 -4.23
C ASN A 115 -17.67 -2.95 -3.17
N LYS A 116 -16.91 -2.21 -2.39
CA LYS A 116 -16.03 -2.72 -1.34
C LYS A 116 -14.88 -3.60 -1.86
N GLU A 117 -14.53 -3.45 -3.12
CA GLU A 117 -13.34 -4.11 -3.68
C GLU A 117 -12.07 -3.34 -3.35
N LEU A 118 -12.22 -2.05 -3.10
CA LEU A 118 -11.18 -1.19 -2.55
C LEU A 118 -11.80 -0.40 -1.42
N ARG A 119 -10.98 0.02 -0.46
CA ARG A 119 -11.39 1.00 0.52
C ARG A 119 -10.64 2.28 0.24
N ARG A 120 -11.37 3.39 0.12
CA ARG A 120 -10.75 4.71 -0.05
C ARG A 120 -10.57 5.35 1.33
N LEU A 121 -9.38 5.84 1.59
CA LEU A 121 -9.06 6.52 2.84
C LEU A 121 -8.63 7.94 2.51
N SER A 122 -9.23 8.90 3.20
CA SER A 122 -8.90 10.31 2.98
C SER A 122 -7.80 10.77 3.92
N ASP A 123 -6.91 11.63 3.43
CA ASP A 123 -5.83 12.23 4.20
C ASP A 123 -6.29 13.55 4.84
N GLU A 124 -7.48 13.58 5.37
CA GLU A 124 -7.99 14.76 6.05
C GLU A 124 -8.06 14.58 7.56
#